data_813c95eb71faf8635d9d9fec66045608
#
_entry.id   813c95eb71faf8635d9d9fec66045608
#
_cell.length_a   1.000
_cell.length_b   1.000
_cell.length_c   1.000
_cell.angle_alpha   90.00
_cell.angle_beta   90.00
_cell.angle_gamma   90.00
#
_symmetry.space_group_name_H-M   'P 1'
#
loop_
_entity.id
_entity.type
_entity.pdbx_description
1 polymer ?
#
loop_
_entity_poly.entity_id
_entity_poly.type
_entity_poly.pdbx_seq_one_letter_code
_entity_poly.pdbx_strand_id
1 'polypeptide(L)'
;MKNALDKQQRDYILREQMRLIRKELGEGAESAADRYEKQLKELKAPEEVKKQLEKEIKRLRSNPMDGPESKVSQNYIETLLEMPWEERTKEHISIRAAREELDKDHYGLEKVKEQVLEFLAVRQLQMNAQEADKEQEKTQPRKGGRILCLVGPPGTGKTSIARSIASALNRKYVRISLGGVRDEAEIRGHRRTYVGSMPGRIVNGLRQAGVKNPLMLLDEVDKVSSDYKGDTASALLEVLDAEQNRNFRDHYVEIPIDLSEVLFVVTANTTETIPRPLLD
;
A
#
# COMPACT_ATOMS: atom_id res chain seq x y z
N MET A 1 -37.28 -13.52 -33.71
CA MET A 1 -37.60 -12.94 -32.39
C MET A 1 -38.09 -13.98 -31.38
N LYS A 2 -39.06 -14.86 -31.68
CA LYS A 2 -39.55 -15.88 -30.74
C LYS A 2 -38.45 -16.79 -30.18
N ASN A 3 -37.54 -17.31 -30.99
CA ASN A 3 -36.46 -18.19 -30.54
C ASN A 3 -35.41 -17.55 -29.60
N ALA A 4 -35.25 -16.24 -29.63
CA ALA A 4 -34.34 -15.52 -28.72
C ALA A 4 -34.99 -15.29 -27.35
N LEU A 5 -36.30 -15.03 -27.32
CA LEU A 5 -37.07 -14.89 -26.07
C LEU A 5 -37.18 -16.23 -25.34
N ASP A 6 -37.45 -17.33 -26.07
CA ASP A 6 -37.49 -18.69 -25.51
C ASP A 6 -36.14 -19.11 -24.90
N LYS A 7 -35.04 -18.75 -25.54
CA LYS A 7 -33.69 -19.03 -25.02
C LYS A 7 -33.41 -18.26 -23.74
N GLN A 8 -33.75 -16.98 -23.67
CA GLN A 8 -33.60 -16.16 -22.45
C GLN A 8 -34.46 -16.65 -21.29
N GLN A 9 -35.72 -17.01 -21.55
CA GLN A 9 -36.60 -17.60 -20.54
C GLN A 9 -36.09 -18.95 -20.04
N ARG A 10 -35.60 -19.80 -20.93
CA ARG A 10 -35.02 -21.09 -20.57
C ARG A 10 -33.74 -20.94 -19.73
N ASP A 11 -32.87 -20.03 -20.12
CA ASP A 11 -31.64 -19.70 -19.34
C ASP A 11 -31.98 -19.14 -17.95
N TYR A 12 -33.03 -18.31 -17.83
CA TYR A 12 -33.51 -17.83 -16.56
C TYR A 12 -34.04 -18.96 -15.66
N ILE A 13 -34.87 -19.83 -16.18
CA ILE A 13 -35.45 -20.98 -15.45
C ILE A 13 -34.33 -21.92 -14.99
N LEU A 14 -33.36 -22.22 -15.85
CA LEU A 14 -32.21 -23.07 -15.49
C LEU A 14 -31.36 -22.45 -14.39
N ARG A 15 -31.15 -21.17 -14.42
CA ARG A 15 -30.42 -20.45 -13.36
C ARG A 15 -31.16 -20.47 -12.02
N GLU A 16 -32.48 -20.30 -12.04
CA GLU A 16 -33.31 -20.37 -10.83
C GLU A 16 -33.39 -21.82 -10.28
N GLN A 17 -33.43 -22.82 -11.11
CA GLN A 17 -33.35 -24.23 -10.71
C GLN A 17 -31.97 -24.54 -10.08
N MET A 18 -30.86 -24.09 -10.66
CA MET A 18 -29.52 -24.21 -10.05
C MET A 18 -29.44 -23.52 -8.70
N ARG A 19 -30.06 -22.36 -8.54
CA ARG A 19 -30.10 -21.62 -7.27
C ARG A 19 -30.85 -22.43 -6.19
N LEU A 20 -31.99 -23.02 -6.55
CA LEU A 20 -32.78 -23.85 -5.64
C LEU A 20 -32.05 -25.15 -5.28
N ILE A 21 -31.41 -25.80 -6.23
CA ILE A 21 -30.63 -27.01 -6.00
C ILE A 21 -29.46 -26.73 -5.06
N ARG A 22 -28.72 -25.64 -5.24
CA ARG A 22 -27.65 -25.20 -4.33
C ARG A 22 -28.18 -24.94 -2.91
N LYS A 23 -29.36 -24.35 -2.79
CA LYS A 23 -30.02 -24.11 -1.50
C LYS A 23 -30.42 -25.40 -0.79
N GLU A 24 -30.91 -26.39 -1.54
CA GLU A 24 -31.30 -27.72 -1.00
C GLU A 24 -30.09 -28.59 -0.64
N LEU A 25 -28.98 -28.47 -1.38
CA LEU A 25 -27.73 -29.17 -1.06
C LEU A 25 -27.00 -28.62 0.17
N GLY A 26 -27.59 -27.61 0.84
CA GLY A 26 -26.93 -26.95 1.99
C GLY A 26 -25.77 -26.04 1.56
N GLU A 27 -25.55 -25.89 0.25
CA GLU A 27 -24.69 -24.87 -0.34
C GLU A 27 -25.38 -23.49 -0.30
N GLY A 28 -26.15 -23.24 0.76
CA GLY A 28 -26.66 -21.94 1.16
C GLY A 28 -25.55 -20.99 1.64
N ALA A 29 -24.32 -21.27 1.20
CA ALA A 29 -23.22 -20.35 1.31
C ALA A 29 -23.53 -19.14 0.44
N GLU A 30 -23.71 -18.02 1.11
CA GLU A 30 -23.74 -16.68 0.55
C GLU A 30 -22.77 -16.60 -0.63
N SER A 31 -23.25 -16.17 -1.81
CA SER A 31 -22.37 -16.13 -2.99
C SER A 31 -21.15 -15.26 -2.68
N ALA A 32 -20.00 -15.51 -3.32
CA ALA A 32 -18.82 -14.66 -3.13
C ALA A 32 -19.17 -13.18 -3.36
N ALA A 33 -20.03 -12.88 -4.35
CA ALA A 33 -20.50 -11.55 -4.63
C ALA A 33 -21.31 -10.94 -3.46
N ASP A 34 -22.17 -11.72 -2.79
CA ASP A 34 -22.96 -11.24 -1.66
C ASP A 34 -22.09 -10.96 -0.43
N ARG A 35 -21.05 -11.78 -0.21
CA ARG A 35 -20.03 -11.52 0.84
C ARG A 35 -19.27 -10.22 0.58
N TYR A 36 -18.82 -10.01 -0.65
CA TYR A 36 -18.11 -8.78 -1.02
C TYR A 36 -19.00 -7.54 -0.94
N GLU A 37 -20.29 -7.62 -1.26
CA GLU A 37 -21.22 -6.51 -1.08
C GLU A 37 -21.41 -6.13 0.40
N LYS A 38 -21.39 -7.09 1.31
CA LYS A 38 -21.44 -6.80 2.74
C LYS A 38 -20.16 -6.10 3.19
N GLN A 39 -19.00 -6.63 2.81
CA GLN A 39 -17.71 -6.03 3.15
C GLN A 39 -17.57 -4.61 2.56
N LEU A 40 -18.07 -4.39 1.34
CA LEU A 40 -18.09 -3.06 0.73
C LEU A 40 -18.90 -2.03 1.54
N LYS A 41 -20.02 -2.43 2.14
CA LYS A 41 -20.85 -1.53 2.98
C LYS A 41 -20.13 -1.09 4.25
N GLU A 42 -19.25 -1.93 4.79
CA GLU A 42 -18.46 -1.67 5.98
C GLU A 42 -17.15 -0.94 5.66
N LEU A 43 -16.70 -1.00 4.39
CA LEU A 43 -15.44 -0.45 3.96
C LEU A 43 -15.43 1.09 4.02
N LYS A 44 -14.45 1.63 4.74
CA LYS A 44 -14.12 3.06 4.75
C LYS A 44 -13.11 3.33 3.65
N ALA A 45 -13.58 3.78 2.51
CA ALA A 45 -12.74 4.06 1.35
C ALA A 45 -13.29 5.23 0.54
N PRO A 46 -12.47 5.87 -0.30
CA PRO A 46 -12.89 6.89 -1.24
C PRO A 46 -14.00 6.39 -2.19
N GLU A 47 -14.85 7.30 -2.64
CA GLU A 47 -15.97 6.97 -3.53
C GLU A 47 -15.53 6.32 -4.85
N GLU A 48 -14.37 6.66 -5.36
CA GLU A 48 -13.79 6.06 -6.56
C GLU A 48 -13.53 4.56 -6.37
N VAL A 49 -12.97 4.18 -5.22
CA VAL A 49 -12.72 2.78 -4.83
C VAL A 49 -14.03 2.01 -4.72
N LYS A 50 -15.03 2.58 -4.04
CA LYS A 50 -16.35 1.95 -3.87
C LYS A 50 -17.03 1.71 -5.20
N LYS A 51 -17.03 2.70 -6.10
CA LYS A 51 -17.57 2.57 -7.46
C LYS A 51 -16.89 1.47 -8.26
N GLN A 52 -15.56 1.37 -8.16
CA GLN A 52 -14.81 0.33 -8.85
C GLN A 52 -15.13 -1.06 -8.28
N LEU A 53 -15.22 -1.19 -6.96
CA LEU A 53 -15.62 -2.43 -6.29
C LEU A 53 -17.05 -2.85 -6.71
N GLU A 54 -18.01 -1.93 -6.71
CA GLU A 54 -19.37 -2.22 -7.16
C GLU A 54 -19.42 -2.74 -8.60
N LYS A 55 -18.63 -2.13 -9.48
CA LYS A 55 -18.52 -2.55 -10.89
C LYS A 55 -17.99 -3.96 -11.01
N GLU A 56 -16.91 -4.29 -10.29
CA GLU A 56 -16.29 -5.62 -10.33
C GLU A 56 -17.18 -6.68 -9.65
N ILE A 57 -17.86 -6.36 -8.56
CA ILE A 57 -18.83 -7.26 -7.91
C ILE A 57 -20.03 -7.56 -8.85
N LYS A 58 -20.55 -6.53 -9.55
CA LYS A 58 -21.59 -6.74 -10.57
C LYS A 58 -21.11 -7.64 -11.71
N ARG A 59 -19.86 -7.45 -12.15
CA ARG A 59 -19.23 -8.30 -13.18
C ARG A 59 -19.10 -9.74 -12.70
N LEU A 60 -18.65 -9.96 -11.47
CA LEU A 60 -18.55 -11.29 -10.85
C LEU A 60 -19.93 -11.97 -10.75
N ARG A 61 -20.99 -11.22 -10.39
CA ARG A 61 -22.35 -11.73 -10.31
C ARG A 61 -22.93 -12.12 -11.67
N SER A 62 -22.59 -11.40 -12.74
CA SER A 62 -23.04 -11.73 -14.10
C SER A 62 -22.29 -12.91 -14.73
N ASN A 63 -21.12 -13.26 -14.24
CA ASN A 63 -20.29 -14.37 -14.71
C ASN A 63 -20.04 -15.40 -13.58
N PRO A 64 -21.07 -16.15 -13.16
CA PRO A 64 -20.98 -17.04 -12.00
C PRO A 64 -20.21 -18.34 -12.26
N MET A 65 -19.66 -18.56 -13.46
CA MET A 65 -18.84 -19.73 -13.75
C MET A 65 -17.47 -19.60 -13.05
N ASP A 66 -17.05 -20.63 -12.32
CA ASP A 66 -15.73 -20.79 -11.71
C ASP A 66 -14.63 -20.95 -12.77
N GLY A 67 -14.44 -19.90 -13.57
CA GLY A 67 -13.41 -19.81 -14.58
C GLY A 67 -12.19 -19.00 -14.12
N PRO A 68 -11.08 -19.04 -14.87
CA PRO A 68 -9.89 -18.24 -14.56
C PRO A 68 -10.18 -16.74 -14.43
N GLU A 69 -11.11 -16.21 -15.25
CA GLU A 69 -11.53 -14.80 -15.18
C GLU A 69 -12.24 -14.45 -13.87
N SER A 70 -13.06 -15.36 -13.34
CA SER A 70 -13.73 -15.17 -12.05
C SER A 70 -12.71 -15.06 -10.92
N LYS A 71 -11.67 -15.91 -10.92
CA LYS A 71 -10.59 -15.84 -9.92
C LYS A 71 -9.79 -14.53 -10.00
N VAL A 72 -9.50 -14.04 -11.20
CA VAL A 72 -8.81 -12.74 -11.38
C VAL A 72 -9.65 -11.61 -10.80
N SER A 73 -10.98 -11.59 -11.06
CA SER A 73 -11.88 -10.60 -10.48
C SER A 73 -11.98 -10.73 -8.95
N GLN A 74 -12.05 -11.94 -8.40
CA GLN A 74 -12.07 -12.19 -6.96
C GLN A 74 -10.79 -11.68 -6.30
N ASN A 75 -9.61 -12.04 -6.79
CA ASN A 75 -8.32 -11.58 -6.27
C ASN A 75 -8.21 -10.05 -6.28
N TYR A 76 -8.73 -9.41 -7.32
CA TYR A 76 -8.75 -7.96 -7.42
C TYR A 76 -9.67 -7.31 -6.37
N ILE A 77 -10.90 -7.83 -6.23
CA ILE A 77 -11.86 -7.36 -5.22
C ILE A 77 -11.25 -7.52 -3.83
N GLU A 78 -10.69 -8.68 -3.52
CA GLU A 78 -10.02 -8.95 -2.24
C GLU A 78 -8.86 -8.00 -1.99
N THR A 79 -8.03 -7.73 -3.01
CA THR A 79 -6.95 -6.77 -2.91
C THR A 79 -7.46 -5.37 -2.53
N LEU A 80 -8.53 -4.89 -3.18
CA LEU A 80 -9.09 -3.57 -2.88
C LEU A 80 -9.77 -3.52 -1.50
N LEU A 81 -10.42 -4.60 -1.07
CA LEU A 81 -11.06 -4.69 0.25
C LEU A 81 -10.04 -4.73 1.40
N GLU A 82 -8.88 -5.36 1.17
CA GLU A 82 -7.81 -5.47 2.16
C GLU A 82 -6.92 -4.22 2.26
N MET A 83 -7.05 -3.28 1.31
CA MET A 83 -6.30 -2.03 1.36
C MET A 83 -6.77 -1.12 2.49
N PRO A 84 -5.86 -0.57 3.28
CA PRO A 84 -6.18 0.34 4.37
C PRO A 84 -6.41 1.78 3.86
N TRP A 85 -7.53 2.01 3.18
CA TRP A 85 -7.81 3.30 2.54
C TRP A 85 -7.89 4.48 3.52
N GLU A 86 -8.51 4.27 4.70
CA GLU A 86 -8.72 5.31 5.72
C GLU A 86 -8.22 4.90 7.11
N GLU A 87 -7.82 3.64 7.29
CA GLU A 87 -7.36 3.13 8.59
C GLU A 87 -5.99 3.71 8.96
N ARG A 88 -5.88 4.28 10.17
CA ARG A 88 -4.66 4.95 10.65
C ARG A 88 -4.32 4.53 12.07
N THR A 89 -3.03 4.40 12.36
CA THR A 89 -2.55 4.41 13.74
C THR A 89 -2.48 5.84 14.25
N LYS A 90 -2.84 6.04 15.53
CA LYS A 90 -2.59 7.33 16.19
C LYS A 90 -1.10 7.46 16.43
N GLU A 91 -0.49 8.37 15.70
CA GLU A 91 0.91 8.71 15.86
C GLU A 91 1.08 9.49 17.17
N HIS A 92 2.08 9.11 17.96
CA HIS A 92 2.47 9.82 19.16
C HIS A 92 3.97 10.06 19.11
N ILE A 93 4.36 11.33 19.06
CA ILE A 93 5.78 11.71 19.06
C ILE A 93 6.15 12.24 20.43
N SER A 94 6.99 11.49 21.14
CA SER A 94 7.64 11.92 22.36
C SER A 94 9.15 11.75 22.17
N ILE A 95 9.87 12.86 22.04
CA ILE A 95 11.34 12.84 21.83
C ILE A 95 12.04 12.10 22.96
N ARG A 96 11.53 12.25 24.19
CA ARG A 96 12.09 11.55 25.35
C ARG A 96 11.89 10.04 25.23
N ALA A 97 10.68 9.58 24.93
CA ALA A 97 10.40 8.16 24.77
C ALA A 97 11.16 7.56 23.57
N ALA A 98 11.31 8.34 22.48
CA ALA A 98 12.10 7.94 21.32
C ALA A 98 13.59 7.76 21.69
N ARG A 99 14.17 8.64 22.50
CA ARG A 99 15.54 8.49 23.01
C ARG A 99 15.68 7.24 23.87
N GLU A 100 14.77 7.03 24.81
CA GLU A 100 14.78 5.86 25.69
C GLU A 100 14.71 4.54 24.89
N GLU A 101 13.87 4.48 23.86
CA GLU A 101 13.75 3.29 22.99
C GLU A 101 15.02 3.07 22.15
N LEU A 102 15.60 4.14 21.58
CA LEU A 102 16.85 4.05 20.83
C LEU A 102 18.03 3.64 21.71
N ASP A 103 18.11 4.12 22.96
CA ASP A 103 19.18 3.80 23.90
C ASP A 103 19.07 2.34 24.40
N LYS A 104 17.85 1.84 24.56
CA LYS A 104 17.57 0.46 24.94
C LYS A 104 18.00 -0.53 23.87
N ASP A 105 17.69 -0.23 22.60
CA ASP A 105 17.89 -1.17 21.49
C ASP A 105 19.29 -1.05 20.86
N HIS A 106 19.97 0.09 21.02
CA HIS A 106 21.23 0.39 20.34
C HIS A 106 22.28 0.94 21.31
N TYR A 107 23.40 0.23 21.42
CA TYR A 107 24.57 0.71 22.17
C TYR A 107 25.41 1.68 21.32
N GLY A 108 25.78 2.82 21.87
CA GLY A 108 26.55 3.84 21.14
C GLY A 108 25.73 4.52 20.03
N LEU A 109 26.38 4.85 18.92
CA LEU A 109 25.75 5.52 17.75
C LEU A 109 25.16 6.90 18.07
N GLU A 110 25.74 7.65 19.02
CA GLU A 110 25.18 8.90 19.56
C GLU A 110 24.80 9.90 18.46
N LYS A 111 25.72 10.11 17.48
CA LYS A 111 25.44 11.02 16.34
C LYS A 111 24.24 10.60 15.51
N VAL A 112 24.08 9.30 15.28
CA VAL A 112 22.93 8.77 14.51
C VAL A 112 21.64 8.94 15.30
N LYS A 113 21.66 8.65 16.60
CA LYS A 113 20.52 8.86 17.49
C LYS A 113 20.11 10.33 17.55
N GLU A 114 21.07 11.25 17.67
CA GLU A 114 20.80 12.69 17.62
C GLU A 114 20.13 13.11 16.33
N GLN A 115 20.64 12.69 15.17
CA GLN A 115 20.03 13.00 13.88
C GLN A 115 18.60 12.42 13.74
N VAL A 116 18.37 11.21 14.24
CA VAL A 116 17.02 10.61 14.28
C VAL A 116 16.10 11.44 15.18
N LEU A 117 16.55 11.85 16.36
CA LEU A 117 15.76 12.67 17.28
C LEU A 117 15.46 14.06 16.70
N GLU A 118 16.42 14.69 16.04
CA GLU A 118 16.21 15.94 15.29
C GLU A 118 15.16 15.77 14.19
N PHE A 119 15.25 14.70 13.41
CA PHE A 119 14.25 14.37 12.39
C PHE A 119 12.85 14.23 13.01
N LEU A 120 12.72 13.53 14.13
CA LEU A 120 11.45 13.35 14.84
C LEU A 120 10.94 14.67 15.43
N ALA A 121 11.82 15.52 15.94
CA ALA A 121 11.46 16.84 16.47
C ALA A 121 10.91 17.76 15.37
N VAL A 122 11.57 17.81 14.21
CA VAL A 122 11.07 18.56 13.05
C VAL A 122 9.70 18.06 12.61
N ARG A 123 9.52 16.73 12.57
CA ARG A 123 8.23 16.12 12.23
C ARG A 123 7.13 16.50 13.23
N GLN A 124 7.43 16.48 14.52
CA GLN A 124 6.49 16.90 15.56
C GLN A 124 6.06 18.36 15.39
N LEU A 125 7.00 19.25 15.11
CA LEU A 125 6.71 20.67 14.85
C LEU A 125 5.81 20.84 13.61
N GLN A 126 6.07 20.09 12.54
CA GLN A 126 5.24 20.09 11.34
C GLN A 126 3.81 19.60 11.60
N MET A 127 3.65 18.56 12.42
CA MET A 127 2.31 18.06 12.80
C MET A 127 1.54 19.09 13.63
N ASN A 128 2.18 19.68 14.63
CA ASN A 128 1.56 20.71 15.47
C ASN A 128 1.16 21.94 14.64
N ALA A 129 2.00 22.37 13.70
CA ALA A 129 1.68 23.47 12.80
C ALA A 129 0.46 23.14 11.89
N GLN A 130 0.37 21.91 11.40
CA GLN A 130 -0.76 21.45 10.56
C GLN A 130 -2.08 21.36 11.36
N GLU A 131 -2.03 21.00 12.63
CA GLU A 131 -3.19 21.02 13.51
C GLU A 131 -3.70 22.45 13.74
N ALA A 132 -2.79 23.39 13.99
CA ALA A 132 -3.12 24.81 14.15
C ALA A 132 -3.68 25.43 12.86
N ASP A 133 -3.17 25.05 11.67
CA ASP A 133 -3.66 25.53 10.38
C ASP A 133 -5.05 24.95 10.03
N LYS A 134 -5.38 23.74 10.46
CA LYS A 134 -6.73 23.17 10.30
C LYS A 134 -7.79 23.95 11.08
N GLU A 135 -7.46 24.44 12.27
CA GLU A 135 -8.34 25.30 13.07
C GLU A 135 -8.59 26.67 12.43
N GLN A 136 -7.71 27.10 11.50
CA GLN A 136 -7.81 28.38 10.80
C GLN A 136 -8.33 28.28 9.36
N GLU A 137 -8.88 27.13 8.94
CA GLU A 137 -9.35 26.84 7.55
C GLU A 137 -8.31 27.11 6.44
N LYS A 138 -7.04 27.21 6.76
CA LYS A 138 -5.96 27.41 5.78
C LYS A 138 -5.48 26.05 5.28
N THR A 139 -6.05 25.58 4.20
CA THR A 139 -5.58 24.39 3.44
C THR A 139 -4.29 24.73 2.71
N GLN A 140 -3.15 24.75 3.40
CA GLN A 140 -1.86 24.69 2.71
C GLN A 140 -1.57 23.24 2.31
N PRO A 141 -1.06 22.98 1.10
CA PRO A 141 -0.62 21.64 0.72
C PRO A 141 0.45 21.17 1.72
N ARG A 142 0.29 19.97 2.21
CA ARG A 142 1.28 19.33 3.10
C ARG A 142 2.64 19.42 2.41
N LYS A 143 3.57 20.18 2.98
CA LYS A 143 4.97 20.13 2.54
C LYS A 143 5.46 18.71 2.77
N GLY A 144 5.96 18.09 1.70
CA GLY A 144 6.39 16.71 1.70
C GLY A 144 7.29 16.37 2.88
N GLY A 145 7.07 15.20 3.46
CA GLY A 145 7.89 14.69 4.53
C GLY A 145 9.32 14.48 4.06
N ARG A 146 10.31 14.83 4.89
CA ARG A 146 11.70 14.47 4.65
C ARG A 146 11.84 12.95 4.71
N ILE A 147 12.64 12.37 3.81
CA ILE A 147 12.99 10.97 3.81
C ILE A 147 14.26 10.78 4.62
N LEU A 148 14.26 9.80 5.52
CA LEU A 148 15.46 9.45 6.28
C LEU A 148 16.21 8.34 5.52
N CYS A 149 17.46 8.62 5.11
CA CYS A 149 18.34 7.65 4.49
C CYS A 149 19.43 7.24 5.47
N LEU A 150 19.52 5.94 5.78
CA LEU A 150 20.54 5.34 6.65
C LEU A 150 21.60 4.66 5.79
N VAL A 151 22.81 5.23 5.76
CA VAL A 151 23.92 4.71 4.95
C VAL A 151 25.02 4.16 5.84
N GLY A 152 25.57 2.99 5.49
CA GLY A 152 26.69 2.39 6.21
C GLY A 152 26.89 0.91 5.89
N PRO A 153 28.00 0.30 6.34
CA PRO A 153 28.29 -1.10 6.03
C PRO A 153 27.20 -2.06 6.55
N PRO A 154 27.13 -3.29 5.99
CA PRO A 154 26.22 -4.30 6.50
C PRO A 154 26.49 -4.61 7.99
N GLY A 155 25.47 -4.98 8.73
CA GLY A 155 25.57 -5.32 10.15
C GLY A 155 25.65 -4.14 11.14
N THR A 156 25.54 -2.90 10.69
CA THR A 156 25.59 -1.71 11.56
C THR A 156 24.26 -1.35 12.23
N GLY A 157 23.22 -2.16 12.05
CA GLY A 157 21.92 -1.94 12.73
C GLY A 157 20.95 -0.99 12.03
N LYS A 158 21.17 -0.63 10.74
CA LYS A 158 20.26 0.27 9.98
C LYS A 158 18.79 -0.15 10.05
N THR A 159 18.52 -1.43 9.80
CA THR A 159 17.17 -1.99 9.82
C THR A 159 16.55 -1.98 11.22
N SER A 160 17.36 -2.21 12.28
CA SER A 160 16.87 -2.16 13.65
C SER A 160 16.57 -0.75 14.10
N ILE A 161 17.38 0.26 13.72
CA ILE A 161 17.10 1.68 13.97
C ILE A 161 15.75 2.08 13.37
N ALA A 162 15.46 1.69 12.11
CA ALA A 162 14.16 1.98 11.48
C ALA A 162 12.99 1.37 12.26
N ARG A 163 13.18 0.16 12.81
CA ARG A 163 12.16 -0.49 13.65
C ARG A 163 11.95 0.26 14.96
N SER A 164 13.03 0.68 15.64
CA SER A 164 12.93 1.47 16.88
C SER A 164 12.26 2.82 16.65
N ILE A 165 12.50 3.46 15.48
CA ILE A 165 11.78 4.67 15.07
C ILE A 165 10.27 4.39 14.94
N ALA A 166 9.89 3.29 14.28
CA ALA A 166 8.48 2.93 14.13
C ALA A 166 7.80 2.68 15.48
N SER A 167 8.48 1.99 16.38
CA SER A 167 8.04 1.75 17.77
C SER A 167 7.84 3.05 18.52
N ALA A 168 8.83 3.94 18.50
CA ALA A 168 8.80 5.24 19.16
C ALA A 168 7.66 6.16 18.66
N LEU A 169 7.27 6.01 17.39
CA LEU A 169 6.18 6.77 16.77
C LEU A 169 4.80 6.08 16.92
N ASN A 170 4.76 4.87 17.48
CA ASN A 170 3.57 4.00 17.47
C ASN A 170 3.04 3.75 16.04
N ARG A 171 3.94 3.61 15.06
CA ARG A 171 3.59 3.27 13.67
C ARG A 171 3.77 1.79 13.40
N LYS A 172 2.93 1.24 12.54
CA LYS A 172 3.15 -0.10 11.99
C LYS A 172 4.41 -0.09 11.13
N TYR A 173 5.23 -1.10 11.28
CA TYR A 173 6.49 -1.25 10.54
C TYR A 173 6.37 -2.28 9.44
N VAL A 174 6.79 -1.91 8.24
CA VAL A 174 6.90 -2.83 7.10
C VAL A 174 8.28 -2.65 6.46
N ARG A 175 8.90 -3.77 6.09
CA ARG A 175 10.18 -3.80 5.37
C ARG A 175 9.97 -4.31 3.96
N ILE A 176 10.45 -3.55 2.98
CA ILE A 176 10.50 -3.93 1.57
C ILE A 176 11.96 -3.99 1.17
N SER A 177 12.47 -5.18 0.85
CA SER A 177 13.81 -5.33 0.30
C SER A 177 13.81 -4.96 -1.17
N LEU A 178 14.67 -4.04 -1.57
CA LEU A 178 14.88 -3.64 -2.97
C LEU A 178 16.07 -4.39 -3.60
N GLY A 179 16.84 -5.13 -2.80
CA GLY A 179 17.94 -5.95 -3.29
C GLY A 179 17.46 -6.99 -4.28
N GLY A 180 17.96 -6.92 -5.52
CA GLY A 180 17.59 -7.84 -6.59
C GLY A 180 16.34 -7.47 -7.39
N VAL A 181 15.69 -6.35 -7.10
CA VAL A 181 14.61 -5.79 -7.92
C VAL A 181 15.20 -5.30 -9.25
N ARG A 182 14.66 -5.81 -10.36
CA ARG A 182 15.15 -5.52 -11.72
C ARG A 182 14.07 -4.96 -12.64
N ASP A 183 12.79 -5.08 -12.23
CA ASP A 183 11.63 -4.69 -13.02
C ASP A 183 10.81 -3.65 -12.27
N GLU A 184 10.45 -2.57 -12.95
CA GLU A 184 9.52 -1.56 -12.44
C GLU A 184 8.22 -2.19 -11.94
N ALA A 185 7.77 -3.25 -12.59
CA ALA A 185 6.55 -3.95 -12.22
C ALA A 185 6.62 -4.60 -10.82
N GLU A 186 7.80 -4.86 -10.26
CA GLU A 186 7.91 -5.29 -8.87
C GLU A 186 7.50 -4.18 -7.90
N ILE A 187 7.73 -2.91 -8.25
CA ILE A 187 7.35 -1.75 -7.43
C ILE A 187 5.88 -1.37 -7.67
N ARG A 188 5.48 -1.25 -8.97
CA ARG A 188 4.17 -0.76 -9.42
C ARG A 188 3.15 -1.83 -9.73
N GLY A 189 3.51 -3.12 -9.62
CA GLY A 189 2.61 -4.22 -9.96
C GLY A 189 2.50 -4.50 -11.47
N HIS A 190 1.84 -5.59 -11.78
CA HIS A 190 1.57 -6.03 -13.16
C HIS A 190 0.11 -5.76 -13.53
N ARG A 191 -0.13 -5.32 -14.78
CA ARG A 191 -1.50 -5.12 -15.27
C ARG A 191 -2.33 -6.40 -15.17
N ARG A 192 -3.58 -6.29 -14.77
CA ARG A 192 -4.52 -7.42 -14.55
C ARG A 192 -4.72 -8.34 -15.75
N THR A 193 -4.41 -7.87 -16.96
CA THR A 193 -4.51 -8.64 -18.19
C THR A 193 -3.45 -9.73 -18.34
N TYR A 194 -2.40 -9.70 -17.55
CA TYR A 194 -1.34 -10.69 -17.60
C TYR A 194 -1.61 -11.86 -16.66
N VAL A 195 -1.27 -13.06 -17.10
CA VAL A 195 -1.33 -14.27 -16.26
C VAL A 195 -0.30 -14.13 -15.13
N GLY A 196 -0.74 -14.32 -13.88
CA GLY A 196 0.12 -14.12 -12.71
C GLY A 196 0.24 -12.67 -12.26
N SER A 197 -0.61 -11.77 -12.76
CA SER A 197 -0.64 -10.37 -12.31
C SER A 197 -0.85 -10.25 -10.81
N MET A 198 -0.10 -9.33 -10.20
CA MET A 198 -0.14 -9.05 -8.76
C MET A 198 0.15 -7.59 -8.49
N PRO A 199 -0.31 -7.06 -7.34
CA PRO A 199 0.05 -5.73 -6.89
C PRO A 199 1.56 -5.60 -6.66
N GLY A 200 2.07 -4.38 -6.79
CA GLY A 200 3.45 -4.06 -6.49
C GLY A 200 3.80 -4.17 -5.01
N ARG A 201 5.09 -4.11 -4.71
CA ARG A 201 5.62 -4.25 -3.34
C ARG A 201 5.11 -3.15 -2.41
N ILE A 202 4.87 -1.94 -2.93
CA ILE A 202 4.34 -0.80 -2.14
C ILE A 202 2.91 -1.10 -1.68
N VAL A 203 2.04 -1.51 -2.59
CA VAL A 203 0.66 -1.88 -2.28
C VAL A 203 0.60 -3.07 -1.32
N ASN A 204 1.40 -4.11 -1.57
CA ASN A 204 1.50 -5.25 -0.67
C ASN A 204 2.02 -4.84 0.72
N GLY A 205 2.94 -3.89 0.79
CA GLY A 205 3.42 -3.31 2.05
C GLY A 205 2.31 -2.59 2.83
N LEU A 206 1.45 -1.82 2.16
CA LEU A 206 0.28 -1.19 2.78
C LEU A 206 -0.73 -2.22 3.29
N ARG A 207 -1.04 -3.25 2.50
CA ARG A 207 -1.92 -4.35 2.92
C ARG A 207 -1.37 -5.07 4.15
N GLN A 208 -0.08 -5.37 4.16
CA GLN A 208 0.59 -6.01 5.31
C GLN A 208 0.56 -5.12 6.57
N ALA A 209 0.72 -3.82 6.41
CA ALA A 209 0.64 -2.86 7.52
C ALA A 209 -0.78 -2.76 8.09
N GLY A 210 -1.82 -2.90 7.26
CA GLY A 210 -3.21 -2.70 7.62
C GLY A 210 -3.56 -1.27 8.03
N VAL A 211 -2.68 -0.30 7.70
CA VAL A 211 -2.86 1.12 8.00
C VAL A 211 -2.30 1.98 6.87
N LYS A 212 -2.88 3.16 6.68
CA LYS A 212 -2.49 4.12 5.65
C LYS A 212 -1.18 4.86 5.97
N ASN A 213 -0.82 4.95 7.26
CA ASN A 213 0.32 5.69 7.75
C ASN A 213 1.43 4.82 8.39
N PRO A 214 1.89 3.73 7.76
CA PRO A 214 2.97 2.92 8.32
C PRO A 214 4.32 3.65 8.24
N LEU A 215 5.34 3.14 8.95
CA LEU A 215 6.73 3.33 8.58
C LEU A 215 7.11 2.21 7.61
N MET A 216 7.51 2.58 6.41
CA MET A 216 7.91 1.66 5.35
C MET A 216 9.41 1.79 5.12
N LEU A 217 10.14 0.73 5.44
CA LEU A 217 11.58 0.65 5.21
C LEU A 217 11.84 0.10 3.81
N LEU A 218 12.45 0.91 2.96
CA LEU A 218 12.97 0.50 1.66
C LEU A 218 14.45 0.13 1.84
N ASP A 219 14.70 -1.17 1.92
CA ASP A 219 16.02 -1.70 2.29
C ASP A 219 16.86 -2.01 1.05
N GLU A 220 18.16 -1.66 1.08
CA GLU A 220 19.13 -1.93 0.02
C GLU A 220 18.83 -1.18 -1.30
N VAL A 221 18.52 0.13 -1.23
CA VAL A 221 18.27 0.95 -2.43
C VAL A 221 19.50 1.05 -3.36
N ASP A 222 20.69 0.90 -2.81
CA ASP A 222 21.97 0.85 -3.53
C ASP A 222 22.12 -0.37 -4.45
N LYS A 223 21.26 -1.37 -4.30
CA LYS A 223 21.25 -2.58 -5.14
C LYS A 223 20.16 -2.59 -6.21
N VAL A 224 19.45 -1.50 -6.37
CA VAL A 224 18.48 -1.33 -7.46
C VAL A 224 19.24 -1.18 -8.76
N SER A 225 19.04 -2.10 -9.70
CA SER A 225 19.68 -2.04 -10.99
C SER A 225 18.90 -1.17 -11.97
N SER A 226 19.65 -0.41 -12.79
CA SER A 226 19.11 0.36 -13.90
C SER A 226 19.13 -0.46 -15.20
N ASP A 227 18.66 -1.71 -15.16
CA ASP A 227 18.68 -2.58 -16.32
C ASP A 227 17.55 -2.29 -17.31
N TYR A 228 17.71 -2.69 -18.56
CA TYR A 228 16.95 -2.42 -19.79
C TYR A 228 15.42 -2.69 -19.74
N LYS A 229 14.84 -3.16 -18.64
CA LYS A 229 13.43 -3.58 -18.55
C LYS A 229 12.48 -2.64 -17.78
N GLY A 230 12.80 -1.37 -17.71
CA GLY A 230 11.99 -0.39 -17.00
C GLY A 230 12.84 0.41 -16.00
N ASP A 231 12.41 1.63 -15.76
CA ASP A 231 13.12 2.53 -14.86
C ASP A 231 12.63 2.35 -13.43
N THR A 232 13.19 1.33 -12.76
CA THR A 232 12.91 1.09 -11.33
C THR A 232 13.22 2.32 -10.47
N ALA A 233 14.22 3.12 -10.87
CA ALA A 233 14.56 4.35 -10.17
C ALA A 233 13.46 5.40 -10.32
N SER A 234 12.88 5.57 -11.50
CA SER A 234 11.73 6.44 -11.72
C SER A 234 10.49 6.00 -10.94
N ALA A 235 10.24 4.69 -10.85
CA ALA A 235 9.16 4.17 -10.02
C ALA A 235 9.36 4.50 -8.53
N LEU A 236 10.59 4.39 -8.04
CA LEU A 236 10.92 4.76 -6.66
C LEU A 236 10.84 6.26 -6.42
N LEU A 237 11.22 7.09 -7.41
CA LEU A 237 11.05 8.54 -7.33
C LEU A 237 9.58 8.92 -7.14
N GLU A 238 8.66 8.35 -7.92
CA GLU A 238 7.23 8.62 -7.76
C GLU A 238 6.73 8.22 -6.36
N VAL A 239 7.27 7.16 -5.76
CA VAL A 239 6.94 6.73 -4.39
C VAL A 239 7.50 7.71 -3.35
N LEU A 240 8.72 8.18 -3.54
CA LEU A 240 9.45 8.97 -2.56
C LEU A 240 9.19 10.47 -2.69
N ASP A 241 8.95 10.98 -3.91
CA ASP A 241 8.66 12.38 -4.14
C ASP A 241 7.29 12.77 -3.55
N ALA A 242 7.31 13.69 -2.60
CA ALA A 242 6.12 14.15 -1.90
C ALA A 242 5.07 14.85 -2.77
N GLU A 243 5.46 15.35 -3.95
CA GLU A 243 4.54 15.97 -4.90
C GLU A 243 3.81 14.90 -5.73
N GLN A 244 4.48 13.80 -6.04
CA GLN A 244 3.97 12.72 -6.90
C GLN A 244 3.28 11.62 -6.11
N ASN A 245 3.76 11.29 -4.90
CA ASN A 245 3.32 10.14 -4.12
C ASN A 245 1.86 10.19 -3.64
N ARG A 246 1.22 11.36 -3.71
CA ARG A 246 -0.22 11.51 -3.42
C ARG A 246 -1.11 10.85 -4.46
N ASN A 247 -0.60 10.67 -5.67
CA ASN A 247 -1.32 10.09 -6.79
C ASN A 247 -0.59 8.86 -7.33
N PHE A 248 0.09 8.12 -6.44
CA PHE A 248 0.80 6.91 -6.85
C PHE A 248 -0.15 5.92 -7.51
N ARG A 249 0.25 5.38 -8.66
CA ARG A 249 -0.56 4.41 -9.41
C ARG A 249 0.14 3.07 -9.53
N ASP A 250 -0.45 2.08 -8.87
CA ASP A 250 -0.10 0.69 -9.09
C ASP A 250 -0.84 0.16 -10.33
N HIS A 251 -0.14 -0.56 -11.19
CA HIS A 251 -0.71 -1.07 -12.45
C HIS A 251 -1.75 -2.17 -12.25
N TYR A 252 -1.73 -2.86 -11.10
CA TYR A 252 -2.74 -3.84 -10.76
C TYR A 252 -3.99 -3.18 -10.19
N VAL A 253 -3.81 -2.25 -9.27
CA VAL A 253 -4.91 -1.54 -8.57
C VAL A 253 -5.60 -0.53 -9.50
N GLU A 254 -4.84 0.18 -10.34
CA GLU A 254 -5.29 1.20 -11.31
C GLU A 254 -6.02 2.43 -10.71
N ILE A 255 -6.19 2.46 -9.39
CA ILE A 255 -6.79 3.58 -8.64
C ILE A 255 -5.64 4.36 -7.98
N PRO A 256 -5.68 5.70 -7.97
CA PRO A 256 -4.68 6.50 -7.27
C PRO A 256 -4.65 6.18 -5.78
N ILE A 257 -3.45 6.00 -5.24
CA ILE A 257 -3.19 5.71 -3.83
C ILE A 257 -2.39 6.86 -3.24
N ASP A 258 -2.89 7.45 -2.17
CA ASP A 258 -2.19 8.53 -1.46
C ASP A 258 -1.17 7.95 -0.48
N LEU A 259 0.12 8.07 -0.81
CA LEU A 259 1.24 7.64 0.03
C LEU A 259 1.80 8.76 0.92
N SER A 260 1.22 9.96 0.92
CA SER A 260 1.75 11.12 1.63
C SER A 260 1.81 10.96 3.16
N GLU A 261 1.04 10.02 3.71
CA GLU A 261 1.05 9.71 5.14
C GLU A 261 2.04 8.61 5.52
N VAL A 262 2.60 7.90 4.53
CA VAL A 262 3.63 6.89 4.76
C VAL A 262 4.94 7.58 5.18
N LEU A 263 5.58 7.06 6.21
CA LEU A 263 6.93 7.48 6.58
C LEU A 263 7.94 6.55 5.91
N PHE A 264 8.57 7.03 4.86
CA PHE A 264 9.62 6.26 4.19
C PHE A 264 10.96 6.43 4.90
N VAL A 265 11.60 5.30 5.19
CA VAL A 265 12.99 5.21 5.61
C VAL A 265 13.71 4.37 4.59
N VAL A 266 14.88 4.81 4.15
CA VAL A 266 15.66 4.15 3.11
C VAL A 266 16.97 3.66 3.71
N THR A 267 17.47 2.49 3.30
CA THR A 267 18.82 2.05 3.68
C THR A 267 19.68 1.77 2.45
N ALA A 268 20.96 2.06 2.60
CA ALA A 268 21.98 1.73 1.61
C ALA A 268 23.29 1.30 2.31
N ASN A 269 24.12 0.54 1.61
CA ASN A 269 25.45 0.25 2.10
C ASN A 269 26.46 1.32 1.67
N THR A 270 26.27 1.90 0.48
CA THR A 270 27.05 2.99 -0.09
C THR A 270 26.15 3.97 -0.83
N THR A 271 26.57 5.22 -0.94
CA THR A 271 25.87 6.24 -1.76
C THR A 271 26.31 6.22 -3.23
N GLU A 272 27.43 5.59 -3.55
CA GLU A 272 28.03 5.63 -4.89
C GLU A 272 27.17 4.95 -5.97
N THR A 273 26.42 3.92 -5.57
CA THR A 273 25.58 3.13 -6.48
C THR A 273 24.11 3.55 -6.49
N ILE A 274 23.73 4.51 -5.62
CA ILE A 274 22.38 5.06 -5.62
C ILE A 274 22.21 5.94 -6.85
N PRO A 275 21.14 5.74 -7.64
CA PRO A 275 20.83 6.63 -8.77
C PRO A 275 20.76 8.10 -8.33
N ARG A 276 21.45 9.00 -9.06
CA ARG A 276 21.49 10.43 -8.72
C ARG A 276 20.13 11.06 -8.43
N PRO A 277 19.08 10.80 -9.23
CA PRO A 277 17.76 11.36 -8.94
C PRO A 277 17.16 10.97 -7.59
N LEU A 278 17.66 9.91 -6.94
CA LEU A 278 17.22 9.48 -5.60
C LEU A 278 18.06 10.10 -4.47
N LEU A 279 19.16 10.77 -4.81
CA LEU A 279 20.04 11.47 -3.86
C LEU A 279 19.68 12.95 -3.69
N ASP A 280 19.01 13.55 -4.68
CA ASP A 280 18.57 14.93 -4.69
C ASP A 280 17.25 15.12 -3.91
#